data_1ec1edc9587235d1a9464bc5537bc443
#
_entry.id   1ec1edc9587235d1a9464bc5537bc443
#
_cell.length_a   1.000
_cell.length_b   1.000
_cell.length_c   1.000
_cell.angle_alpha   90.00
_cell.angle_beta   90.00
_cell.angle_gamma   90.00
#
_symmetry.space_group_name_H-M   'P 1'
#
loop_
_entity.id
_entity.type
_entity.pdbx_description
1 polymer ?
#
loop_
_entity_poly.entity_id
_entity_poly.type
_entity_poly.pdbx_seq_one_letter_code
_entity_poly.pdbx_strand_id
1 'polypeptide(L)'
;MTQGVLLFCFDTSESNYHRILERCVSLLKKNIGLPITVVTDSETFKKIQPMEFVDYKLIEPETGNTLLGKEWKNCDRHMAYELSPYDKTLVLDIDYFCFTDNLKSCFDTQHEFLVTSRAHDLAGFNSFDLREFSMIPMVWATVLYFRKTEKVKKIFQTVKYVKDWYPYFVELYRINSKNFRNDYAFAIALRQINGF
;
A
#
# COMPACT_ATOMS: atom_id res chain seq x y z
N MET A 1 11.79 3.20 -19.58
CA MET A 1 10.74 2.98 -18.55
C MET A 1 11.17 3.68 -17.27
N THR A 2 10.36 4.59 -16.79
CA THR A 2 10.60 5.31 -15.54
C THR A 2 10.37 4.40 -14.32
N GLN A 3 11.15 4.61 -13.25
CA GLN A 3 11.08 3.81 -12.02
C GLN A 3 10.99 4.75 -10.82
N GLY A 4 10.23 4.38 -9.81
CA GLY A 4 10.14 5.19 -8.60
C GLY A 4 9.35 4.55 -7.48
N VAL A 5 9.30 5.26 -6.35
CA VAL A 5 8.60 4.85 -5.13
C VAL A 5 7.38 5.74 -4.94
N LEU A 6 6.26 5.13 -4.57
CA LEU A 6 5.02 5.82 -4.21
C LEU A 6 4.71 5.56 -2.73
N LEU A 7 4.51 6.63 -1.98
CA LEU A 7 4.13 6.59 -0.57
C LEU A 7 2.75 7.22 -0.37
N PHE A 8 1.98 6.73 0.59
CA PHE A 8 0.75 7.36 1.05
C PHE A 8 0.97 7.88 2.46
N CYS A 9 0.80 9.17 2.68
CA CYS A 9 1.05 9.84 3.96
C CYS A 9 -0.14 10.71 4.34
N PHE A 10 -0.94 10.25 5.28
CA PHE A 10 -2.12 10.96 5.79
C PHE A 10 -2.08 10.98 7.32
N ASP A 11 -2.07 12.17 7.90
CA ASP A 11 -2.29 12.33 9.34
C ASP A 11 -3.73 11.98 9.71
N THR A 12 -3.89 11.48 10.90
CA THR A 12 -5.21 11.30 11.53
C THR A 12 -5.30 12.17 12.78
N SER A 13 -6.46 12.18 13.44
CA SER A 13 -6.63 12.85 14.75
C SER A 13 -5.67 12.32 15.82
N GLU A 14 -5.20 11.06 15.66
CA GLU A 14 -4.38 10.37 16.67
C GLU A 14 -2.95 10.09 16.22
N SER A 15 -2.65 10.24 14.92
CA SER A 15 -1.36 9.83 14.34
C SER A 15 -0.77 10.91 13.44
N ASN A 16 0.49 11.26 13.69
CA ASN A 16 1.23 12.29 12.98
C ASN A 16 2.22 11.63 11.99
N TYR A 17 1.71 11.05 10.91
CA TYR A 17 2.53 10.35 9.92
C TYR A 17 3.52 11.27 9.18
N HIS A 18 3.21 12.56 9.05
CA HIS A 18 4.14 13.54 8.49
C HIS A 18 5.48 13.57 9.23
N ARG A 19 5.52 13.26 10.54
CA ARG A 19 6.77 13.28 11.34
C ARG A 19 7.72 12.13 11.00
N ILE A 20 7.20 11.00 10.52
CA ILE A 20 8.03 9.86 10.13
C ILE A 20 8.41 9.88 8.64
N LEU A 21 7.73 10.72 7.85
CA LEU A 21 7.95 10.84 6.42
C LEU A 21 9.40 11.16 6.06
N GLU A 22 10.00 12.14 6.73
CA GLU A 22 11.39 12.55 6.47
C GLU A 22 12.36 11.38 6.67
N ARG A 23 12.17 10.61 7.75
CA ARG A 23 13.00 9.44 8.03
C ARG A 23 12.82 8.35 6.99
N CYS A 24 11.58 8.07 6.60
CA CYS A 24 11.27 7.10 5.56
C CYS A 24 11.93 7.49 4.23
N VAL A 25 11.73 8.73 3.78
CA VAL A 25 12.32 9.27 2.55
C VAL A 25 13.86 9.24 2.59
N SER A 26 14.47 9.63 3.71
CA SER A 26 15.93 9.58 3.87
C SER A 26 16.49 8.17 3.69
N LEU A 27 15.84 7.16 4.26
CA LEU A 27 16.25 5.75 4.11
C LEU A 27 16.03 5.24 2.69
N LEU A 28 14.91 5.60 2.05
CA LEU A 28 14.65 5.24 0.66
C LEU A 28 15.65 5.89 -0.30
N LYS A 29 15.96 7.16 -0.11
CA LYS A 29 16.99 7.86 -0.91
C LYS A 29 18.34 7.16 -0.78
N LYS A 30 18.74 6.80 0.44
CA LYS A 30 20.02 6.14 0.72
C LYS A 30 20.07 4.73 0.12
N ASN A 31 19.04 3.92 0.32
CA ASN A 31 19.09 2.49 0.05
C ASN A 31 18.49 2.11 -1.30
N ILE A 32 17.45 2.83 -1.77
CA ILE A 32 16.80 2.58 -3.08
C ILE A 32 17.31 3.54 -4.14
N GLY A 33 17.42 4.84 -3.84
CA GLY A 33 18.02 5.83 -4.73
C GLY A 33 17.17 6.19 -5.97
N LEU A 34 15.85 5.95 -5.92
CA LEU A 34 14.91 6.26 -6.99
C LEU A 34 14.06 7.48 -6.64
N PRO A 35 13.47 8.18 -7.63
CA PRO A 35 12.50 9.24 -7.40
C PRO A 35 11.36 8.79 -6.50
N ILE A 36 10.86 9.69 -5.66
CA ILE A 36 9.80 9.41 -4.69
C ILE A 36 8.63 10.36 -4.95
N THR A 37 7.42 9.81 -5.01
CA THR A 37 6.17 10.57 -5.02
C THR A 37 5.41 10.26 -3.74
N VAL A 38 4.97 11.30 -3.03
CA VAL A 38 4.14 11.20 -1.83
C VAL A 38 2.72 11.64 -2.16
N VAL A 39 1.77 10.75 -1.94
CA VAL A 39 0.33 11.04 -2.00
C VAL A 39 -0.12 11.43 -0.60
N THR A 40 -0.76 12.59 -0.47
CA THR A 40 -1.17 13.14 0.82
C THR A 40 -2.42 14.01 0.68
N ASP A 41 -3.05 14.40 1.79
CA ASP A 41 -4.12 15.40 1.81
C ASP A 41 -3.60 16.81 2.07
N SER A 42 -4.43 17.81 1.83
CA SER A 42 -4.09 19.21 2.01
C SER A 42 -3.70 19.56 3.45
N GLU A 43 -4.33 18.92 4.44
CA GLU A 43 -4.07 19.19 5.86
C GLU A 43 -2.74 18.58 6.32
N THR A 44 -2.46 17.37 5.90
CA THR A 44 -1.17 16.73 6.16
C THR A 44 -0.03 17.47 5.43
N PHE A 45 -0.28 17.87 4.17
CA PHE A 45 0.73 18.58 3.37
C PHE A 45 1.19 19.90 4.00
N LYS A 46 0.28 20.67 4.60
CA LYS A 46 0.62 21.92 5.32
C LYS A 46 1.62 21.72 6.46
N LYS A 47 1.73 20.51 6.99
CA LYS A 47 2.64 20.17 8.09
C LYS A 47 3.95 19.55 7.62
N ILE A 48 4.00 19.10 6.34
CA ILE A 48 5.21 18.54 5.75
C ILE A 48 6.16 19.68 5.38
N GLN A 49 7.42 19.57 5.77
CA GLN A 49 8.47 20.39 5.20
C GLN A 49 8.82 19.82 3.81
N PRO A 50 8.67 20.58 2.72
CA PRO A 50 8.99 20.11 1.39
C PRO A 50 10.42 19.59 1.31
N MET A 51 10.59 18.41 0.77
CA MET A 51 11.92 17.77 0.63
C MET A 51 12.34 17.82 -0.83
N GLU A 52 13.60 18.18 -1.05
CA GLU A 52 14.22 18.06 -2.37
C GLU A 52 14.15 16.60 -2.84
N PHE A 53 13.86 16.36 -4.11
CA PHE A 53 13.69 15.04 -4.74
C PHE A 53 12.39 14.28 -4.38
N VAL A 54 11.42 14.94 -3.78
CA VAL A 54 10.11 14.38 -3.49
C VAL A 54 9.04 15.17 -4.22
N ASP A 55 8.28 14.49 -5.07
CA ASP A 55 7.08 15.03 -5.68
C ASP A 55 5.86 14.77 -4.79
N TYR A 56 4.92 15.69 -4.75
CA TYR A 56 3.70 15.57 -3.94
C TYR A 56 2.47 15.56 -4.83
N LYS A 57 1.55 14.65 -4.52
CA LYS A 57 0.20 14.60 -5.12
C LYS A 57 -0.84 14.73 -4.03
N LEU A 58 -1.69 15.74 -4.17
CA LEU A 58 -2.78 15.97 -3.22
C LEU A 58 -4.03 15.20 -3.67
N ILE A 59 -4.63 14.49 -2.74
CA ILE A 59 -5.95 13.87 -2.89
C ILE A 59 -6.78 14.14 -1.63
N GLU A 60 -8.09 13.98 -1.74
CA GLU A 60 -8.97 13.91 -0.57
C GLU A 60 -9.17 12.43 -0.23
N PRO A 61 -8.57 11.92 0.88
CA PRO A 61 -8.69 10.52 1.24
C PRO A 61 -10.11 10.21 1.71
N GLU A 62 -10.54 8.98 1.47
CA GLU A 62 -11.78 8.49 2.04
C GLU A 62 -11.69 8.42 3.56
N THR A 63 -12.72 8.90 4.24
CA THR A 63 -12.83 8.95 5.69
C THR A 63 -13.81 7.91 6.21
N GLY A 64 -13.85 7.72 7.55
CA GLY A 64 -14.83 6.83 8.20
C GLY A 64 -14.37 5.38 8.33
N ASN A 65 -13.22 4.98 7.78
CA ASN A 65 -12.67 3.66 8.05
C ASN A 65 -11.81 3.68 9.33
N THR A 66 -11.80 2.57 10.04
CA THR A 66 -11.05 2.43 11.29
C THR A 66 -10.19 1.16 11.29
N LEU A 67 -9.05 1.23 11.98
CA LEU A 67 -8.19 0.11 12.27
C LEU A 67 -7.89 0.09 13.77
N LEU A 68 -8.22 -1.01 14.44
CA LEU A 68 -8.07 -1.15 15.90
C LEU A 68 -8.75 0.00 16.69
N GLY A 69 -9.91 0.46 16.21
CA GLY A 69 -10.69 1.53 16.85
C GLY A 69 -10.20 2.95 16.57
N LYS A 70 -9.15 3.12 15.77
CA LYS A 70 -8.57 4.40 15.38
C LYS A 70 -8.89 4.73 13.93
N GLU A 71 -9.00 6.02 13.62
CA GLU A 71 -9.17 6.49 12.24
C GLU A 71 -8.04 5.97 11.35
N TRP A 72 -8.40 5.43 10.17
CA TRP A 72 -7.45 4.92 9.20
C TRP A 72 -7.78 5.42 7.80
N LYS A 73 -6.96 6.33 7.29
CA LYS A 73 -7.14 7.00 6.00
C LYS A 73 -6.46 6.31 4.81
N ASN A 74 -5.65 5.28 5.03
CA ASN A 74 -4.91 4.62 3.95
C ASN A 74 -5.78 3.59 3.20
N CYS A 75 -7.00 3.99 2.79
CA CYS A 75 -7.95 3.16 2.07
C CYS A 75 -7.83 3.25 0.54
N ASP A 76 -7.09 4.25 0.06
CA ASP A 76 -7.08 4.64 -1.36
C ASP A 76 -5.89 4.06 -2.15
N ARG A 77 -5.29 2.99 -1.62
CA ARG A 77 -4.15 2.32 -2.27
C ARG A 77 -4.50 1.74 -3.65
N HIS A 78 -5.78 1.48 -3.92
CA HIS A 78 -6.28 1.11 -5.24
C HIS A 78 -6.02 2.18 -6.31
N MET A 79 -5.84 3.44 -5.90
CA MET A 79 -5.50 4.53 -6.81
C MET A 79 -4.00 4.58 -7.16
N ALA A 80 -3.17 3.73 -6.58
CA ALA A 80 -1.71 3.78 -6.80
C ALA A 80 -1.32 3.65 -8.28
N TYR A 81 -2.07 2.87 -9.06
CA TYR A 81 -1.82 2.73 -10.50
C TYR A 81 -1.97 4.05 -11.24
N GLU A 82 -3.03 4.81 -10.96
CA GLU A 82 -3.33 6.09 -11.61
C GLU A 82 -2.45 7.23 -11.04
N LEU A 83 -2.20 7.21 -9.73
CA LEU A 83 -1.44 8.26 -9.05
C LEU A 83 0.06 8.16 -9.30
N SER A 84 0.59 6.97 -9.56
CA SER A 84 2.01 6.83 -9.83
C SER A 84 2.40 7.51 -11.15
N PRO A 85 3.45 8.34 -11.19
CA PRO A 85 3.99 8.89 -12.43
C PRO A 85 4.95 7.93 -13.14
N TYR A 86 5.22 6.75 -12.56
CA TYR A 86 6.26 5.83 -13.03
C TYR A 86 5.67 4.63 -13.78
N ASP A 87 6.44 4.10 -14.74
CA ASP A 87 6.11 2.86 -15.46
C ASP A 87 6.27 1.63 -14.55
N LYS A 88 7.28 1.66 -13.67
CA LYS A 88 7.53 0.65 -12.63
C LYS A 88 7.51 1.32 -11.27
N THR A 89 6.64 0.87 -10.39
CA THR A 89 6.38 1.52 -9.11
C THR A 89 6.53 0.56 -7.95
N LEU A 90 7.29 0.97 -6.95
CA LEU A 90 7.32 0.35 -5.63
C LEU A 90 6.42 1.18 -4.70
N VAL A 91 5.33 0.60 -4.19
CA VAL A 91 4.44 1.23 -3.21
C VAL A 91 4.78 0.73 -1.83
N LEU A 92 4.97 1.63 -0.89
CA LEU A 92 5.31 1.31 0.50
C LEU A 92 4.41 2.07 1.47
N ASP A 93 4.20 1.50 2.65
CA ASP A 93 3.66 2.25 3.78
C ASP A 93 4.70 3.25 4.30
N ILE A 94 4.22 4.37 4.80
CA ILE A 94 5.09 5.45 5.28
C ILE A 94 5.92 5.04 6.50
N ASP A 95 5.49 4.04 7.26
CA ASP A 95 6.17 3.46 8.40
C ASP A 95 7.05 2.25 8.03
N TYR A 96 7.15 1.92 6.73
CA TYR A 96 8.10 0.93 6.24
C TYR A 96 9.49 1.54 6.07
N PHE A 97 10.38 1.26 7.00
CA PHE A 97 11.76 1.75 6.97
C PHE A 97 12.69 0.80 6.21
N CYS A 98 13.09 1.22 5.02
CA CYS A 98 13.94 0.43 4.13
C CYS A 98 15.41 0.54 4.53
N PHE A 99 15.92 -0.39 5.35
CA PHE A 99 17.30 -0.37 5.85
C PHE A 99 18.33 -0.96 4.88
N THR A 100 17.88 -1.69 3.87
CA THR A 100 18.73 -2.35 2.86
C THR A 100 18.27 -2.00 1.45
N ASP A 101 19.02 -2.42 0.44
CA ASP A 101 18.68 -2.24 -0.97
C ASP A 101 17.95 -3.44 -1.60
N ASN A 102 17.55 -4.43 -0.80
CA ASN A 102 16.91 -5.66 -1.29
C ASN A 102 15.70 -5.41 -2.19
N LEU A 103 14.92 -4.35 -1.93
CA LEU A 103 13.75 -4.01 -2.73
C LEU A 103 14.10 -3.50 -4.14
N LYS A 104 15.35 -3.17 -4.43
CA LYS A 104 15.78 -2.85 -5.80
C LYS A 104 15.55 -4.01 -6.76
N SER A 105 15.70 -5.24 -6.29
CA SER A 105 15.49 -6.45 -7.08
C SER A 105 14.07 -6.56 -7.67
N CYS A 106 13.08 -5.87 -7.07
CA CYS A 106 11.73 -5.80 -7.64
C CYS A 106 11.71 -5.16 -9.03
N PHE A 107 12.63 -4.23 -9.33
CA PHE A 107 12.68 -3.54 -10.62
C PHE A 107 13.31 -4.38 -11.74
N ASP A 108 14.06 -5.41 -11.38
CA ASP A 108 14.73 -6.33 -12.31
C ASP A 108 13.89 -7.57 -12.65
N THR A 109 12.77 -7.77 -11.94
CA THR A 109 11.90 -8.92 -12.16
C THR A 109 11.15 -8.85 -13.50
N GLN A 110 10.79 -10.04 -14.03
CA GLN A 110 9.87 -10.17 -15.16
C GLN A 110 8.39 -10.11 -14.73
N HIS A 111 8.12 -10.24 -13.44
CA HIS A 111 6.75 -10.16 -12.94
C HIS A 111 6.18 -8.74 -13.06
N GLU A 112 4.92 -8.63 -13.45
CA GLU A 112 4.24 -7.35 -13.61
C GLU A 112 3.69 -6.81 -12.29
N PHE A 113 3.45 -7.72 -11.33
CA PHE A 113 2.91 -7.38 -10.00
C PHE A 113 3.53 -8.30 -8.95
N LEU A 114 3.99 -7.71 -7.86
CA LEU A 114 4.47 -8.41 -6.67
C LEU A 114 3.80 -7.82 -5.43
N VAL A 115 3.49 -8.68 -4.48
CA VAL A 115 3.01 -8.29 -3.15
C VAL A 115 3.61 -9.21 -2.09
N THR A 116 3.91 -8.68 -0.93
CA THR A 116 4.41 -9.47 0.19
C THR A 116 3.32 -10.41 0.70
N SER A 117 3.62 -11.70 0.77
CA SER A 117 2.69 -12.74 1.24
C SER A 117 2.96 -13.17 2.68
N ARG A 118 4.08 -12.74 3.27
CA ARG A 118 4.48 -13.11 4.63
C ARG A 118 5.05 -11.91 5.36
N ALA A 119 4.65 -11.72 6.60
CA ALA A 119 5.25 -10.78 7.53
C ALA A 119 5.57 -11.51 8.82
N HIS A 120 6.67 -11.13 9.48
CA HIS A 120 7.07 -11.68 10.77
C HIS A 120 7.04 -10.55 11.81
N ASP A 121 6.44 -10.83 12.94
CA ASP A 121 6.50 -9.95 14.09
C ASP A 121 7.85 -10.12 14.79
N LEU A 122 8.60 -9.02 14.90
CA LEU A 122 9.89 -9.01 15.61
C LEU A 122 9.74 -9.27 17.11
N ALA A 123 8.57 -9.06 17.69
CA ALA A 123 8.28 -9.38 19.08
C ALA A 123 8.04 -10.89 19.35
N GLY A 124 8.13 -11.72 18.31
CA GLY A 124 8.01 -13.17 18.41
C GLY A 124 6.59 -13.70 18.57
N PHE A 125 5.59 -12.83 18.51
CA PHE A 125 4.20 -13.26 18.34
C PHE A 125 4.07 -13.81 16.92
N ASN A 126 3.66 -15.04 16.81
CA ASN A 126 3.61 -15.83 15.59
C ASN A 126 3.28 -15.02 14.35
N SER A 127 4.00 -15.33 13.28
CA SER A 127 3.68 -14.91 11.93
C SER A 127 2.16 -14.84 11.77
N PHE A 128 1.67 -13.73 11.24
CA PHE A 128 0.27 -13.58 10.83
C PHE A 128 -0.10 -14.68 9.82
N ASP A 129 -0.26 -15.91 10.29
CA ASP A 129 -0.95 -16.93 9.51
C ASP A 129 -2.45 -16.68 9.63
N LEU A 130 -2.87 -15.67 8.86
CA LEU A 130 -4.24 -15.20 8.80
C LEU A 130 -5.21 -16.22 8.16
N ARG A 131 -4.74 -17.45 7.92
CA ARG A 131 -5.56 -18.54 7.40
C ARG A 131 -6.54 -19.09 8.42
N GLU A 132 -6.28 -18.92 9.71
CA GLU A 132 -7.10 -19.56 10.74
C GLU A 132 -8.54 -19.07 10.79
N PHE A 133 -8.85 -17.86 10.26
CA PHE A 133 -10.18 -17.25 10.39
C PHE A 133 -10.86 -16.84 9.08
N SER A 134 -10.17 -16.91 7.95
CA SER A 134 -10.70 -16.49 6.65
C SER A 134 -10.53 -17.59 5.61
N MET A 135 -11.49 -17.73 4.70
CA MET A 135 -11.38 -18.67 3.58
C MET A 135 -10.36 -18.25 2.53
N ILE A 136 -9.87 -17.01 2.60
CA ILE A 136 -8.86 -16.44 1.72
C ILE A 136 -7.66 -15.96 2.53
N PRO A 137 -6.44 -16.41 2.22
CA PRO A 137 -5.25 -15.87 2.88
C PRO A 137 -5.04 -14.41 2.48
N MET A 138 -4.77 -13.57 3.47
CA MET A 138 -4.41 -12.18 3.29
C MET A 138 -3.03 -12.08 2.62
N VAL A 139 -2.83 -11.05 1.82
CA VAL A 139 -1.50 -10.58 1.43
C VAL A 139 -1.11 -9.41 2.33
N TRP A 140 0.17 -9.10 2.42
CA TRP A 140 0.64 -7.94 3.19
C TRP A 140 0.88 -6.77 2.25
N ALA A 141 -0.14 -5.93 2.09
CA ALA A 141 -0.14 -4.84 1.10
C ALA A 141 0.75 -3.63 1.48
N THR A 142 1.54 -3.74 2.55
CA THR A 142 2.55 -2.73 2.93
C THR A 142 3.62 -2.55 1.86
N VAL A 143 3.98 -3.63 1.15
CA VAL A 143 4.96 -3.62 0.08
C VAL A 143 4.33 -4.19 -1.17
N LEU A 144 4.14 -3.33 -2.17
CA LEU A 144 3.64 -3.68 -3.50
C LEU A 144 4.63 -3.22 -4.55
N TYR A 145 4.84 -4.02 -5.57
CA TYR A 145 5.52 -3.59 -6.79
C TYR A 145 4.62 -3.83 -7.98
N PHE A 146 4.59 -2.90 -8.92
CA PHE A 146 3.88 -3.10 -10.17
C PHE A 146 4.53 -2.40 -11.36
N ARG A 147 4.22 -2.94 -12.55
CA ARG A 147 4.48 -2.33 -13.86
C ARG A 147 3.15 -1.86 -14.44
N LYS A 148 3.14 -0.71 -15.13
CA LYS A 148 1.94 -0.22 -15.82
C LYS A 148 1.63 -1.07 -17.04
N THR A 149 0.77 -2.08 -16.88
CA THR A 149 0.24 -2.95 -17.93
C THR A 149 -1.27 -3.06 -17.80
N GLU A 150 -1.95 -3.50 -18.86
CA GLU A 150 -3.41 -3.68 -18.83
C GLU A 150 -3.85 -4.73 -17.79
N LYS A 151 -3.05 -5.79 -17.59
CA LYS A 151 -3.31 -6.79 -16.56
C LYS A 151 -3.27 -6.18 -15.17
N VAL A 152 -2.26 -5.38 -14.89
CA VAL A 152 -2.10 -4.70 -13.60
C VAL A 152 -3.18 -3.65 -13.38
N LYS A 153 -3.56 -2.91 -14.42
CA LYS A 153 -4.70 -1.99 -14.37
C LYS A 153 -5.98 -2.70 -13.91
N LYS A 154 -6.25 -3.89 -14.46
CA LYS A 154 -7.39 -4.71 -14.03
C LYS A 154 -7.28 -5.12 -12.57
N ILE A 155 -6.08 -5.44 -12.05
CA ILE A 155 -5.89 -5.74 -10.63
C ILE A 155 -6.38 -4.55 -9.78
N PHE A 156 -5.91 -3.34 -10.04
CA PHE A 156 -6.28 -2.15 -9.27
C PHE A 156 -7.77 -1.80 -9.42
N GLN A 157 -8.35 -1.96 -10.60
CA GLN A 157 -9.80 -1.81 -10.81
C GLN A 157 -10.61 -2.84 -10.00
N THR A 158 -10.14 -4.08 -9.94
CA THR A 158 -10.78 -5.13 -9.14
C THR A 158 -10.62 -4.85 -7.64
N VAL A 159 -9.47 -4.32 -7.19
CA VAL A 159 -9.29 -3.86 -5.79
C VAL A 159 -10.32 -2.78 -5.44
N LYS A 160 -10.53 -1.79 -6.34
CA LYS A 160 -11.58 -0.79 -6.17
C LYS A 160 -12.97 -1.42 -6.07
N TYR A 161 -13.30 -2.34 -6.97
CA TYR A 161 -14.57 -3.05 -6.95
C TYR A 161 -14.78 -3.82 -5.63
N VAL A 162 -13.74 -4.51 -5.15
CA VAL A 162 -13.78 -5.19 -3.85
C VAL A 162 -13.99 -4.19 -2.71
N LYS A 163 -13.36 -3.01 -2.76
CA LYS A 163 -13.56 -1.94 -1.78
C LYS A 163 -15.00 -1.47 -1.77
N ASP A 164 -15.55 -1.15 -2.95
CA ASP A 164 -16.93 -0.64 -3.08
C ASP A 164 -17.99 -1.65 -2.58
N TRP A 165 -17.68 -2.95 -2.65
CA TRP A 165 -18.56 -4.05 -2.24
C TRP A 165 -17.99 -4.86 -1.08
N TYR A 166 -17.16 -4.24 -0.23
CA TYR A 166 -16.41 -4.95 0.80
C TYR A 166 -17.28 -5.79 1.76
N PRO A 167 -18.47 -5.32 2.25
CA PRO A 167 -19.33 -6.13 3.10
C PRO A 167 -19.76 -7.46 2.43
N TYR A 168 -20.05 -7.44 1.14
CA TYR A 168 -20.38 -8.66 0.38
C TYR A 168 -19.20 -9.65 0.37
N PHE A 169 -17.98 -9.16 0.14
CA PHE A 169 -16.79 -10.00 0.11
C PHE A 169 -16.40 -10.53 1.50
N VAL A 170 -16.67 -9.76 2.55
CA VAL A 170 -16.49 -10.19 3.94
C VAL A 170 -17.32 -11.44 4.20
N GLU A 171 -18.58 -11.45 3.80
CA GLU A 171 -19.47 -12.58 3.98
C GLU A 171 -19.10 -13.77 3.08
N LEU A 172 -18.85 -13.51 1.79
CA LEU A 172 -18.48 -14.51 0.81
C LEU A 172 -17.24 -15.33 1.22
N TYR A 173 -16.21 -14.63 1.70
CA TYR A 173 -14.91 -15.25 2.07
C TYR A 173 -14.74 -15.44 3.58
N ARG A 174 -15.77 -15.15 4.38
CA ARG A 174 -15.73 -15.23 5.85
C ARG A 174 -14.55 -14.47 6.43
N ILE A 175 -14.33 -13.23 5.95
CA ILE A 175 -13.22 -12.40 6.38
C ILE A 175 -13.48 -11.91 7.81
N ASN A 176 -12.50 -12.08 8.70
CA ASN A 176 -12.60 -11.64 10.08
C ASN A 176 -12.27 -10.14 10.26
N SER A 177 -12.69 -9.30 9.32
CA SER A 177 -12.56 -7.85 9.41
C SER A 177 -13.72 -7.19 8.70
N LYS A 178 -14.60 -6.55 9.48
CA LYS A 178 -15.75 -5.81 8.92
C LYS A 178 -15.31 -4.49 8.28
N ASN A 179 -14.23 -3.90 8.78
CA ASN A 179 -13.66 -2.67 8.22
C ASN A 179 -12.79 -3.01 7.02
N PHE A 180 -12.80 -2.15 6.02
CA PHE A 180 -12.03 -2.36 4.80
C PHE A 180 -10.53 -2.53 5.09
N ARG A 181 -9.91 -3.51 4.43
CA ARG A 181 -8.48 -3.79 4.49
C ARG A 181 -7.93 -3.99 3.07
N ASN A 182 -6.93 -3.18 2.72
CA ASN A 182 -6.20 -3.34 1.45
C ASN A 182 -5.69 -4.76 1.26
N ASP A 183 -5.21 -5.39 2.33
CA ASP A 183 -4.62 -6.72 2.34
C ASP A 183 -5.58 -7.78 1.77
N TYR A 184 -6.84 -7.76 2.21
CA TYR A 184 -7.85 -8.66 1.68
C TYR A 184 -8.31 -8.26 0.28
N ALA A 185 -8.44 -6.96 0.02
CA ALA A 185 -8.88 -6.49 -1.29
C ALA A 185 -7.90 -6.89 -2.40
N PHE A 186 -6.58 -6.74 -2.17
CA PHE A 186 -5.57 -7.24 -3.09
C PHE A 186 -5.55 -8.76 -3.19
N ALA A 187 -5.71 -9.48 -2.07
CA ALA A 187 -5.77 -10.94 -2.09
C ALA A 187 -6.93 -11.46 -2.95
N ILE A 188 -8.12 -10.87 -2.81
CA ILE A 188 -9.32 -11.20 -3.60
C ILE A 188 -9.10 -10.87 -5.08
N ALA A 189 -8.63 -9.64 -5.36
CA ALA A 189 -8.40 -9.21 -6.74
C ALA A 189 -7.41 -10.11 -7.48
N LEU A 190 -6.30 -10.47 -6.83
CA LEU A 190 -5.30 -11.36 -7.40
C LEU A 190 -5.86 -12.75 -7.71
N ARG A 191 -6.70 -13.30 -6.82
CA ARG A 191 -7.36 -14.57 -7.06
C ARG A 191 -8.33 -14.51 -8.22
N GLN A 192 -9.19 -13.51 -8.28
CA GLN A 192 -10.14 -13.34 -9.37
C GLN A 192 -9.45 -13.19 -10.74
N ILE A 193 -8.34 -12.48 -10.80
CA ILE A 193 -7.60 -12.24 -12.05
C ILE A 193 -6.77 -13.45 -12.49
N ASN A 194 -6.23 -14.21 -11.53
CA ASN A 194 -5.39 -15.38 -11.83
C ASN A 194 -6.19 -16.69 -11.92
N GLY A 195 -7.50 -16.66 -11.70
CA GLY A 195 -8.35 -17.82 -11.89
C GLY A 195 -8.32 -18.86 -10.75
N PHE A 196 -8.14 -18.39 -9.50
CA PHE A 196 -8.20 -19.28 -8.32
C PHE A 196 -9.53 -19.14 -7.59
#